data_dfbd45f66850d3ca67a0930c0f326e83
#
_entry.id   dfbd45f66850d3ca67a0930c0f326e83
#
_cell.length_a   1.000
_cell.length_b   1.000
_cell.length_c   1.000
_cell.angle_alpha   90.00
_cell.angle_beta   90.00
_cell.angle_gamma   90.00
#
_symmetry.space_group_name_H-M   'P 1'
#
loop_
_entity.id
_entity.type
_entity.pdbx_description
1 polymer ?
#
loop_
_entity_poly.entity_id
_entity_poly.type
_entity_poly.pdbx_seq_one_letter_code
_entity_poly.pdbx_strand_id
1 'polypeptide(L)'
;MSPHRSYHSIYQSRIIRWLNRLLPDGEAMPGCPVETDIGTVVADVAWASPQKVKRNFDRPSWAESPEIIVEVLSPSNTEAEIRRKRRAVFAEGAVEFWVCDRQGNLQFFGPRGRVVKSWFCPAFPASIGLEV
;
A
#
# COMPACT_ATOMS: atom_id res chain seq x y z
N MET A 1 -17.32 10.34 -9.27
CA MET A 1 -16.44 9.23 -8.87
C MET A 1 -16.18 8.31 -10.04
N SER A 2 -14.95 8.08 -10.33
CA SER A 2 -14.56 7.13 -11.36
C SER A 2 -14.76 5.71 -10.82
N PRO A 3 -15.54 4.87 -11.51
CA PRO A 3 -15.69 3.50 -11.01
C PRO A 3 -14.39 2.74 -11.13
N HIS A 4 -14.10 1.95 -10.11
CA HIS A 4 -12.95 1.05 -10.14
C HIS A 4 -13.22 -0.07 -11.13
N ARG A 5 -12.23 -0.46 -11.89
CA ARG A 5 -12.31 -1.66 -12.71
C ARG A 5 -12.22 -2.88 -11.78
N SER A 6 -12.77 -4.00 -12.24
CA SER A 6 -12.76 -5.24 -11.45
C SER A 6 -11.35 -5.66 -11.02
N TYR A 7 -10.35 -5.43 -11.88
CA TYR A 7 -8.97 -5.77 -11.55
C TYR A 7 -8.49 -5.09 -10.27
N HIS A 8 -8.98 -3.88 -9.99
CA HIS A 8 -8.55 -3.13 -8.81
C HIS A 8 -8.85 -3.92 -7.52
N SER A 9 -10.10 -4.37 -7.37
CA SER A 9 -10.49 -5.17 -6.20
C SER A 9 -9.79 -6.52 -6.15
N ILE A 10 -9.61 -7.14 -7.31
CA ILE A 10 -8.93 -8.44 -7.40
C ILE A 10 -7.49 -8.31 -6.94
N TYR A 11 -6.79 -7.28 -7.41
CA TYR A 11 -5.39 -7.06 -7.01
C TYR A 11 -5.29 -6.70 -5.53
N GLN A 12 -6.21 -5.88 -5.01
CA GLN A 12 -6.24 -5.60 -3.57
C GLN A 12 -6.33 -6.90 -2.77
N SER A 13 -7.24 -7.78 -3.16
CA SER A 13 -7.44 -9.06 -2.49
C SER A 13 -6.19 -9.95 -2.58
N ARG A 14 -5.55 -10.02 -3.75
CA ARG A 14 -4.35 -10.83 -3.93
C ARG A 14 -3.17 -10.30 -3.11
N ILE A 15 -3.00 -8.99 -3.09
CA ILE A 15 -1.94 -8.36 -2.31
C ILE A 15 -2.14 -8.66 -0.82
N ILE A 16 -3.37 -8.53 -0.34
CA ILE A 16 -3.69 -8.82 1.07
C ILE A 16 -3.34 -10.27 1.40
N ARG A 17 -3.73 -11.22 0.54
CA ARG A 17 -3.42 -12.64 0.76
C ARG A 17 -1.93 -12.91 0.82
N TRP A 18 -1.16 -12.31 -0.11
CA TRP A 18 0.28 -12.46 -0.12
C TRP A 18 0.92 -11.89 1.13
N LEU A 19 0.49 -10.69 1.54
CA LEU A 19 1.03 -10.04 2.73
C LEU A 19 0.71 -10.86 3.98
N ASN A 20 -0.50 -11.38 4.09
CA ASN A 20 -0.88 -12.20 5.25
C ASN A 20 -0.08 -13.50 5.30
N ARG A 21 0.28 -14.04 4.13
CA ARG A 21 1.11 -15.25 4.08
C ARG A 21 2.57 -14.97 4.42
N LEU A 22 3.12 -13.89 3.88
CA LEU A 22 4.56 -13.61 4.01
C LEU A 22 4.91 -12.84 5.27
N LEU A 23 3.99 -12.04 5.80
CA LEU A 23 4.18 -11.24 7.00
C LEU A 23 3.03 -11.49 7.98
N PRO A 24 2.90 -12.75 8.49
CA PRO A 24 1.72 -13.14 9.27
C PRO A 24 1.59 -12.48 10.64
N ASP A 25 2.66 -11.86 11.15
CA ASP A 25 2.64 -11.27 12.48
C ASP A 25 1.83 -9.97 12.54
N GLY A 26 1.71 -9.27 11.42
CA GLY A 26 0.98 -8.01 11.37
C GLY A 26 -0.37 -8.17 10.69
N GLU A 27 -0.93 -7.04 10.26
CA GLU A 27 -2.24 -7.00 9.61
C GLU A 27 -2.12 -6.37 8.22
N ALA A 28 -2.61 -7.09 7.21
CA ALA A 28 -2.84 -6.51 5.89
C ALA A 28 -4.31 -6.14 5.80
N MET A 29 -4.58 -4.91 5.33
CA MET A 29 -5.94 -4.38 5.35
C MET A 29 -6.21 -3.52 4.13
N PRO A 30 -7.47 -3.48 3.63
CA PRO A 30 -7.87 -2.56 2.57
C PRO A 30 -8.30 -1.22 3.13
N GLY A 31 -8.24 -0.17 2.30
CA GLY A 31 -8.89 1.09 2.61
C GLY A 31 -8.42 1.76 3.89
N CYS A 32 -7.12 1.80 4.12
CA CYS A 32 -6.58 2.35 5.38
C CYS A 32 -6.45 3.86 5.31
N PRO A 33 -7.21 4.62 6.12
CA PRO A 33 -7.10 6.08 6.16
C PRO A 33 -5.94 6.51 7.05
N VAL A 34 -5.07 7.35 6.51
CA VAL A 34 -3.86 7.84 7.20
C VAL A 34 -3.87 9.36 7.23
N GLU A 35 -3.68 9.95 8.40
CA GLU A 35 -3.56 11.39 8.55
C GLU A 35 -2.20 11.84 8.06
N THR A 36 -2.19 12.83 7.17
CA THR A 36 -0.94 13.37 6.61
C THR A 36 -1.01 14.89 6.54
N ASP A 37 0.10 15.52 6.15
CA ASP A 37 0.16 16.98 5.97
C ASP A 37 -0.66 17.48 4.77
N ILE A 38 -1.09 16.57 3.89
CA ILE A 38 -1.98 16.92 2.78
C ILE A 38 -3.43 16.46 3.04
N GLY A 39 -3.76 16.16 4.29
CA GLY A 39 -5.07 15.67 4.69
C GLY A 39 -5.07 14.16 4.88
N THR A 40 -6.27 13.60 5.07
CA THR A 40 -6.42 12.15 5.18
C THR A 40 -6.26 11.51 3.81
N VAL A 41 -5.31 10.61 3.67
CA VAL A 41 -5.15 9.81 2.46
C VAL A 41 -5.56 8.38 2.74
N VAL A 42 -6.19 7.71 1.78
CA VAL A 42 -6.65 6.33 1.96
C VAL A 42 -5.78 5.42 1.11
N ALA A 43 -5.06 4.52 1.77
CA ALA A 43 -4.25 3.51 1.10
C ALA A 43 -5.16 2.40 0.56
N ASP A 44 -4.93 1.96 -0.68
CA ASP A 44 -5.69 0.84 -1.24
C ASP A 44 -5.45 -0.43 -0.44
N VAL A 45 -4.21 -0.70 -0.08
CA VAL A 45 -3.81 -1.79 0.81
C VAL A 45 -2.71 -1.27 1.72
N ALA A 46 -2.70 -1.73 2.96
CA ALA A 46 -1.62 -1.42 3.90
C ALA A 46 -1.29 -2.65 4.71
N TRP A 47 -0.05 -2.72 5.15
CA TRP A 47 0.37 -3.71 6.13
C TRP A 47 0.98 -2.98 7.32
N ALA A 48 0.57 -3.37 8.52
CA ALA A 48 1.07 -2.75 9.74
C ALA A 48 1.49 -3.79 10.76
N SER A 49 2.54 -3.45 11.52
CA SER A 49 2.99 -4.25 12.63
C SER A 49 1.95 -4.30 13.73
N PRO A 50 1.99 -5.33 14.60
CA PRO A 50 1.06 -5.42 15.74
C PRO A 50 1.05 -4.17 16.61
N GLN A 51 2.21 -3.55 16.81
CA GLN A 51 2.33 -2.35 17.65
C GLN A 51 1.55 -1.19 17.06
N LYS A 52 1.68 -0.97 15.76
CA LYS A 52 0.96 0.11 15.08
C LYS A 52 -0.54 -0.15 15.02
N VAL A 53 -0.93 -1.40 14.79
CA VAL A 53 -2.35 -1.79 14.82
C VAL A 53 -2.95 -1.46 16.18
N LYS A 54 -2.26 -1.84 17.24
CA LYS A 54 -2.75 -1.60 18.60
C LYS A 54 -2.92 -0.11 18.90
N ARG A 55 -1.94 0.71 18.50
CA ARG A 55 -1.99 2.15 18.76
C ARG A 55 -3.12 2.87 18.01
N ASN A 56 -3.53 2.34 16.85
CA ASN A 56 -4.49 3.02 15.98
C ASN A 56 -5.86 2.33 15.93
N PHE A 57 -6.06 1.27 16.69
CA PHE A 57 -7.23 0.39 16.56
C PHE A 57 -8.56 1.11 16.74
N ASP A 58 -8.65 2.02 17.70
CA ASP A 58 -9.88 2.74 18.00
C ASP A 58 -9.98 4.10 17.34
N ARG A 59 -9.06 4.45 16.45
CA ARG A 59 -9.06 5.76 15.82
C ARG A 59 -9.88 5.73 14.53
N PRO A 60 -10.55 6.84 14.17
CA PRO A 60 -11.24 6.92 12.87
C PRO A 60 -10.27 6.95 11.69
N SER A 61 -9.02 7.37 11.94
CA SER A 61 -7.94 7.35 10.97
C SER A 61 -6.63 7.14 11.70
N TRP A 62 -5.62 6.63 10.97
CA TRP A 62 -4.32 6.33 11.55
C TRP A 62 -3.50 7.60 11.76
N ALA A 63 -2.99 7.79 12.98
CA ALA A 63 -2.17 8.95 13.33
C ALA A 63 -0.74 8.85 12.79
N GLU A 64 -0.35 7.67 12.35
CA GLU A 64 0.96 7.35 11.77
C GLU A 64 0.71 6.41 10.60
N SER A 65 1.63 6.34 9.66
CA SER A 65 1.45 5.42 8.53
C SER A 65 1.77 3.98 8.93
N PRO A 66 0.99 3.00 8.44
CA PRO A 66 1.46 1.62 8.39
C PRO A 66 2.82 1.53 7.71
N GLU A 67 3.57 0.48 8.00
CA GLU A 67 4.91 0.31 7.42
C GLU A 67 4.88 0.21 5.91
N ILE A 68 3.91 -0.53 5.36
CA ILE A 68 3.81 -0.70 3.90
C ILE A 68 2.50 -0.13 3.42
N ILE A 69 2.58 0.76 2.44
CA ILE A 69 1.43 1.34 1.74
C ILE A 69 1.45 0.84 0.30
N VAL A 70 0.34 0.34 -0.19
CA VAL A 70 0.23 -0.15 -1.56
C VAL A 70 -0.88 0.58 -2.28
N GLU A 71 -0.57 1.09 -3.47
CA GLU A 71 -1.56 1.71 -4.34
C GLU A 71 -1.76 0.84 -5.58
N VAL A 72 -3.00 0.51 -5.87
CA VAL A 72 -3.37 -0.18 -7.11
C VAL A 72 -3.86 0.87 -8.08
N LEU A 73 -3.15 1.04 -9.20
CA LEU A 73 -3.45 2.11 -10.14
C LEU A 73 -4.83 1.93 -10.77
N SER A 74 -5.57 3.02 -10.85
CA SER A 74 -6.82 3.10 -11.61
C SER A 74 -6.58 4.03 -12.80
N PRO A 75 -7.47 3.99 -13.83
CA PRO A 75 -7.29 4.85 -15.00
C PRO A 75 -7.23 6.34 -14.70
N SER A 76 -7.80 6.78 -13.58
CA SER A 76 -7.85 8.19 -13.22
C SER A 76 -6.63 8.68 -12.44
N ASN A 77 -5.74 7.77 -12.02
CA ASN A 77 -4.56 8.19 -11.25
C ASN A 77 -3.54 8.87 -12.15
N THR A 78 -2.92 9.93 -11.64
CA THR A 78 -1.78 10.58 -12.29
C THR A 78 -0.51 10.26 -11.52
N GLU A 79 0.62 10.33 -12.23
CA GLU A 79 1.93 10.14 -11.59
C GLU A 79 2.16 11.14 -10.47
N ALA A 80 1.73 12.39 -10.68
CA ALA A 80 1.90 13.45 -9.68
C ALA A 80 1.12 13.15 -8.40
N GLU A 81 -0.11 12.64 -8.52
CA GLU A 81 -0.92 12.25 -7.37
C GLU A 81 -0.26 11.13 -6.58
N ILE A 82 0.23 10.11 -7.27
CA ILE A 82 0.88 8.95 -6.62
C ILE A 82 2.16 9.39 -5.91
N ARG A 83 2.97 10.24 -6.56
CA ARG A 83 4.20 10.77 -5.98
C ARG A 83 3.93 11.59 -4.72
N ARG A 84 2.89 12.43 -4.77
CA ARG A 84 2.49 13.28 -3.66
C ARG A 84 2.03 12.44 -2.46
N LYS A 85 1.24 11.41 -2.73
CA LYS A 85 0.76 10.48 -1.70
C LYS A 85 1.93 9.72 -1.08
N ARG A 86 2.85 9.26 -1.92
CA ARG A 86 4.06 8.55 -1.44
C ARG A 86 4.85 9.41 -0.48
N ARG A 87 5.13 10.66 -0.87
CA ARG A 87 5.87 11.59 -0.01
C ARG A 87 5.15 11.80 1.31
N ALA A 88 3.83 11.97 1.26
CA ALA A 88 3.04 12.25 2.45
C ALA A 88 3.09 11.09 3.46
N VAL A 89 2.94 9.84 3.00
CA VAL A 89 2.96 8.71 3.92
C VAL A 89 4.36 8.40 4.44
N PHE A 90 5.41 8.64 3.65
CA PHE A 90 6.78 8.51 4.18
C PHE A 90 7.03 9.51 5.30
N ALA A 91 6.49 10.72 5.20
CA ALA A 91 6.61 11.71 6.28
C ALA A 91 5.91 11.26 7.57
N GLU A 92 4.94 10.34 7.46
CA GLU A 92 4.20 9.83 8.62
C GLU A 92 4.68 8.46 9.09
N GLY A 93 5.81 7.99 8.60
CA GLY A 93 6.42 6.78 9.12
C GLY A 93 6.30 5.53 8.26
N ALA A 94 5.80 5.65 7.02
CA ALA A 94 5.84 4.52 6.09
C ALA A 94 7.30 4.12 5.84
N VAL A 95 7.53 2.83 5.70
CA VAL A 95 8.86 2.28 5.40
C VAL A 95 8.99 2.01 3.90
N GLU A 96 7.91 1.56 3.28
CA GLU A 96 7.87 1.30 1.85
C GLU A 96 6.54 1.72 1.25
N PHE A 97 6.57 2.05 -0.03
CA PHE A 97 5.41 2.39 -0.82
C PHE A 97 5.47 1.57 -2.11
N TRP A 98 4.42 0.81 -2.38
CA TRP A 98 4.37 -0.06 -3.56
C TRP A 98 3.29 0.42 -4.52
N VAL A 99 3.53 0.24 -5.81
CA VAL A 99 2.55 0.57 -6.85
C VAL A 99 2.30 -0.68 -7.67
N CYS A 100 1.03 -1.05 -7.79
CA CYS A 100 0.60 -2.18 -8.61
C CYS A 100 -0.09 -1.63 -9.86
N ASP A 101 0.43 -1.95 -11.04
CA ASP A 101 -0.17 -1.48 -12.29
C ASP A 101 -1.34 -2.38 -12.72
N ARG A 102 -1.99 -2.02 -13.84
CA ARG A 102 -3.18 -2.74 -14.31
C ARG A 102 -2.88 -4.17 -14.76
N GLN A 103 -1.63 -4.50 -15.05
CA GLN A 103 -1.20 -5.86 -15.39
C GLN A 103 -0.81 -6.67 -14.16
N GLY A 104 -0.83 -6.05 -12.98
CA GLY A 104 -0.46 -6.73 -11.75
C GLY A 104 1.03 -6.70 -11.44
N ASN A 105 1.77 -5.84 -12.12
CA ASN A 105 3.21 -5.71 -11.86
C ASN A 105 3.44 -4.73 -10.72
N LEU A 106 4.34 -5.09 -9.80
CA LEU A 106 4.66 -4.30 -8.62
C LEU A 106 5.92 -3.48 -8.84
N GLN A 107 5.88 -2.22 -8.40
CA GLN A 107 7.05 -1.38 -8.25
C GLN A 107 7.19 -1.06 -6.77
N PHE A 108 8.40 -1.15 -6.25
CA PHE A 108 8.69 -0.95 -4.84
C PHE A 108 9.52 0.31 -4.65
N PHE A 109 9.13 1.12 -3.65
CA PHE A 109 9.83 2.37 -3.33
C PHE A 109 10.18 2.39 -1.85
N GLY A 110 11.44 2.72 -1.56
CA GLY A 110 11.86 3.11 -0.23
C GLY A 110 11.90 4.64 -0.13
N PRO A 111 12.30 5.19 1.03
CA PRO A 111 12.35 6.64 1.22
C PRO A 111 13.29 7.37 0.24
N ARG A 112 14.28 6.66 -0.30
CA ARG A 112 15.26 7.24 -1.23
C ARG A 112 14.90 7.03 -2.69
N GLY A 113 13.80 6.34 -2.98
CA GLY A 113 13.36 6.11 -4.34
C GLY A 113 13.12 4.65 -4.64
N ARG A 114 13.03 4.34 -5.92
CA ARG A 114 12.68 3.00 -6.38
C ARG A 114 13.77 1.99 -6.05
N VAL A 115 13.33 0.81 -5.61
CA VAL A 115 14.22 -0.34 -5.33
C VAL A 115 13.77 -1.52 -6.18
N VAL A 116 14.68 -2.47 -6.41
CA VAL A 116 14.43 -3.62 -7.30
C VAL A 116 13.38 -4.56 -6.70
N LYS A 117 13.42 -4.74 -5.39
CA LYS A 117 12.44 -5.58 -4.67
C LYS A 117 12.22 -5.00 -3.29
N SER A 118 11.15 -5.44 -2.63
CA SER A 118 10.87 -5.01 -1.27
C SER A 118 12.01 -5.42 -0.33
N TRP A 119 12.47 -4.47 0.45
CA TRP A 119 13.41 -4.75 1.51
C TRP A 119 12.69 -5.35 2.72
N PHE A 120 11.47 -4.87 3.00
CA PHE A 120 10.67 -5.32 4.13
C PHE A 120 10.11 -6.72 3.91
N CYS A 121 9.70 -7.02 2.68
CA CYS A 121 9.11 -8.30 2.31
C CYS A 121 9.76 -8.81 1.01
N PRO A 122 11.02 -9.26 1.08
CA PRO A 122 11.77 -9.61 -0.15
C PRO A 122 11.19 -10.79 -0.94
N ALA A 123 10.38 -11.62 -0.32
CA ALA A 123 9.73 -12.74 -1.02
C ALA A 123 8.45 -12.34 -1.76
N PHE A 124 8.00 -11.08 -1.65
CA PHE A 124 6.81 -10.66 -2.37
C PHE A 124 7.06 -10.71 -3.88
N PRO A 125 6.16 -11.34 -4.65
CA PRO A 125 6.38 -11.50 -6.09
C PRO A 125 6.35 -10.17 -6.82
N ALA A 126 7.12 -10.09 -7.90
CA ALA A 126 7.16 -8.88 -8.73
C ALA A 126 5.87 -8.72 -9.54
N SER A 127 5.10 -9.79 -9.71
CA SER A 127 3.83 -9.75 -10.45
C SER A 127 2.80 -10.64 -9.79
N ILE A 128 1.57 -10.13 -9.70
CA ILE A 128 0.43 -10.87 -9.16
C ILE A 128 -0.71 -10.91 -10.18
N GLY A 129 -0.39 -10.71 -11.46
CA GLY A 129 -1.36 -10.71 -12.53
C GLY A 129 -2.09 -12.04 -12.69
N LEU A 130 -3.08 -12.06 -13.58
CA LEU A 130 -3.87 -13.27 -13.82
C LEU A 130 -3.06 -14.36 -14.53
N GLU A 131 -2.04 -13.95 -15.25
CA GLU A 131 -1.09 -14.90 -15.81
C GLU A 131 -0.36 -15.63 -14.70
N VAL A 132 -0.36 -16.88 -14.74
CA VAL A 132 0.35 -17.69 -13.75
C VAL A 132 1.25 -18.69 -14.43
#